data_bd64b97ceda5b90e83bdae9448004de5
#
_entry.id   bd64b97ceda5b90e83bdae9448004de5
#
_cell.length_a   1.000
_cell.length_b   1.000
_cell.length_c   1.000
_cell.angle_alpha   90.00
_cell.angle_beta   90.00
_cell.angle_gamma   90.00
#
_symmetry.space_group_name_H-M   'P 1'
#
loop_
_entity.id
_entity.type
_entity.pdbx_description
1 polymer ?
#
loop_
_entity_poly.entity_id
_entity_poly.type
_entity_poly.pdbx_seq_one_letter_code
_entity_poly.pdbx_strand_id
1 'polypeptide(L)'
;HLGKIKGVKVAYVGDGNNVTNSLFVAGAILGANVTCFSPENCSPDAAVFIKANEIAKKNGCTLAVENDISKLKDFDVIYTDTWVSMGDNTPLDTVRKKYMPYQINQNLVDQSGAQIVMHCLPAHRGYEITDEVMDGPKSVVFDEAENRLHIHMAVLAKLINA
;
A
#
# COMPACT_ATOMS: atom_id res chain seq x y z
N HIS A 1 13.78 -0.65 -8.79
CA HIS A 1 14.08 -1.73 -7.86
C HIS A 1 13.74 -3.12 -8.45
N LEU A 2 12.47 -3.42 -8.77
CA LEU A 2 12.06 -4.74 -9.31
C LEU A 2 12.18 -4.87 -10.84
N GLY A 3 12.43 -3.81 -11.57
CA GLY A 3 12.59 -3.79 -13.04
C GLY A 3 11.32 -4.11 -13.84
N LYS A 4 10.19 -4.35 -13.18
CA LYS A 4 8.88 -4.65 -13.80
C LYS A 4 7.74 -4.21 -12.88
N ILE A 5 6.54 -4.07 -13.45
CA ILE A 5 5.30 -3.84 -12.70
C ILE A 5 4.32 -4.99 -12.91
N LYS A 6 4.18 -5.45 -14.16
CA LYS A 6 3.24 -6.53 -14.48
C LYS A 6 3.58 -7.81 -13.74
N GLY A 7 2.58 -8.37 -13.05
CA GLY A 7 2.70 -9.58 -12.25
C GLY A 7 3.33 -9.38 -10.86
N VAL A 8 3.80 -8.17 -10.50
CA VAL A 8 4.28 -7.88 -9.15
C VAL A 8 3.14 -8.05 -8.15
N LYS A 9 3.44 -8.67 -7.02
CA LYS A 9 2.49 -8.89 -5.93
C LYS A 9 2.70 -7.84 -4.84
N VAL A 10 1.73 -6.96 -4.68
CA VAL A 10 1.75 -5.88 -3.69
C VAL A 10 0.78 -6.21 -2.57
N ALA A 11 1.27 -6.24 -1.34
CA ALA A 11 0.46 -6.26 -0.15
C ALA A 11 0.34 -4.84 0.40
N TYR A 12 -0.84 -4.25 0.36
CA TYR A 12 -1.15 -3.08 1.17
C TYR A 12 -1.62 -3.56 2.54
N VAL A 13 -1.06 -2.99 3.61
CA VAL A 13 -1.35 -3.43 4.99
C VAL A 13 -1.73 -2.22 5.84
N GLY A 14 -2.95 -2.19 6.36
CA GLY A 14 -3.45 -1.09 7.19
C GLY A 14 -4.92 -0.75 6.94
N ASP A 15 -5.25 0.53 6.92
CA ASP A 15 -6.62 1.00 6.67
C ASP A 15 -6.95 0.99 5.19
N GLY A 16 -8.16 0.51 4.84
CA GLY A 16 -8.66 0.50 3.46
C GLY A 16 -9.07 1.89 2.95
N ASN A 17 -8.15 2.83 3.00
CA ASN A 17 -8.35 4.25 2.71
C ASN A 17 -8.24 4.62 1.22
N ASN A 18 -8.10 5.92 0.93
CA ASN A 18 -7.93 6.45 -0.42
C ASN A 18 -6.66 5.96 -1.12
N VAL A 19 -5.59 5.68 -0.37
CA VAL A 19 -4.34 5.15 -0.94
C VAL A 19 -4.56 3.73 -1.46
N THR A 20 -5.22 2.87 -0.68
CA THR A 20 -5.60 1.52 -1.11
C THR A 20 -6.46 1.54 -2.37
N ASN A 21 -7.47 2.43 -2.41
CA ASN A 21 -8.33 2.60 -3.57
C ASN A 21 -7.53 2.97 -4.83
N SER A 22 -6.58 3.90 -4.69
CA SER A 22 -5.68 4.30 -5.78
C SER A 22 -4.76 3.17 -6.23
N LEU A 23 -4.22 2.38 -5.30
CA LEU A 23 -3.38 1.23 -5.59
C LEU A 23 -4.14 0.12 -6.34
N PHE A 24 -5.41 -0.12 -6.00
CA PHE A 24 -6.24 -1.06 -6.74
C PHE A 24 -6.44 -0.62 -8.20
N VAL A 25 -6.78 0.64 -8.41
CA VAL A 25 -6.97 1.17 -9.77
C VAL A 25 -5.66 1.13 -10.57
N ALA A 26 -4.57 1.64 -10.00
CA ALA A 26 -3.26 1.65 -10.66
C ALA A 26 -2.74 0.23 -10.92
N GLY A 27 -2.82 -0.64 -9.92
CA GLY A 27 -2.40 -2.04 -10.04
C GLY A 27 -3.18 -2.77 -11.14
N ALA A 28 -4.50 -2.60 -11.18
CA ALA A 28 -5.35 -3.17 -12.20
C ALA A 28 -4.96 -2.72 -13.63
N ILE A 29 -4.69 -1.42 -13.80
CA ILE A 29 -4.29 -0.85 -15.10
C ILE A 29 -2.91 -1.37 -15.52
N LEU A 30 -1.97 -1.44 -14.60
CA LEU A 30 -0.57 -1.80 -14.85
C LEU A 30 -0.31 -3.32 -14.82
N GLY A 31 -1.32 -4.12 -14.47
CA GLY A 31 -1.22 -5.58 -14.41
C GLY A 31 -0.49 -6.11 -13.17
N ALA A 32 -0.43 -5.34 -12.08
CA ALA A 32 0.06 -5.80 -10.78
C ALA A 32 -1.05 -6.48 -9.98
N ASN A 33 -0.67 -7.48 -9.17
CA ASN A 33 -1.59 -8.13 -8.23
C ASN A 33 -1.56 -7.35 -6.90
N VAL A 34 -2.71 -6.88 -6.42
CA VAL A 34 -2.78 -6.09 -5.20
C VAL A 34 -3.73 -6.75 -4.21
N THR A 35 -3.24 -7.01 -2.99
CA THR A 35 -4.06 -7.48 -1.88
C THR A 35 -4.03 -6.46 -0.76
N CYS A 36 -5.19 -6.03 -0.30
CA CYS A 36 -5.34 -5.20 0.89
C CYS A 36 -5.54 -6.09 2.11
N PHE A 37 -4.63 -6.00 3.07
CA PHE A 37 -4.76 -6.60 4.40
C PHE A 37 -5.21 -5.52 5.37
N SER A 38 -6.47 -5.60 5.82
CA SER A 38 -7.07 -4.60 6.71
C SER A 38 -7.89 -5.27 7.81
N PRO A 39 -8.03 -4.63 8.99
CA PRO A 39 -8.97 -5.10 10.00
C PRO A 39 -10.39 -5.21 9.46
N GLU A 40 -11.21 -6.03 10.08
CA GLU A 40 -12.66 -6.06 9.81
C GLU A 40 -13.26 -4.67 9.94
N ASN A 41 -14.18 -4.33 9.03
CA ASN A 41 -14.83 -3.01 8.92
C ASN A 41 -13.88 -1.84 8.55
N CYS A 42 -12.69 -2.15 8.04
CA CYS A 42 -11.73 -1.18 7.49
C CYS A 42 -11.42 -1.48 6.02
N SER A 43 -12.35 -2.09 5.31
CA SER A 43 -12.18 -2.45 3.90
C SER A 43 -12.18 -1.23 2.98
N PRO A 44 -11.50 -1.30 1.84
CA PRO A 44 -11.54 -0.27 0.79
C PRO A 44 -12.97 -0.03 0.27
N ASP A 45 -13.16 1.08 -0.44
CA ASP A 45 -14.44 1.41 -1.07
C ASP A 45 -14.89 0.31 -2.04
N ALA A 46 -16.06 -0.26 -1.77
CA ALA A 46 -16.58 -1.39 -2.54
C ALA A 46 -16.84 -1.04 -4.02
N ALA A 47 -17.29 0.19 -4.31
CA ALA A 47 -17.57 0.60 -5.69
C ALA A 47 -16.27 0.78 -6.48
N VAL A 48 -15.23 1.31 -5.85
CA VAL A 48 -13.87 1.39 -6.46
C VAL A 48 -13.31 0.00 -6.68
N PHE A 49 -13.39 -0.89 -5.67
CA PHE A 49 -12.90 -2.26 -5.78
C PHE A 49 -13.57 -3.02 -6.94
N ILE A 50 -14.91 -2.95 -7.07
CA ILE A 50 -15.64 -3.61 -8.14
C ILE A 50 -15.16 -3.15 -9.52
N LYS A 51 -15.08 -1.83 -9.73
CA LYS A 51 -14.60 -1.27 -11.01
C LYS A 51 -13.14 -1.63 -11.32
N ALA A 52 -12.26 -1.53 -10.32
CA ALA A 52 -10.87 -1.91 -10.49
C ALA A 52 -10.72 -3.40 -10.81
N ASN A 53 -11.53 -4.27 -10.18
CA ASN A 53 -11.49 -5.72 -10.43
C ASN A 53 -11.96 -6.10 -11.85
N GLU A 54 -12.88 -5.35 -12.46
CA GLU A 54 -13.23 -5.51 -13.87
C GLU A 54 -12.04 -5.21 -14.80
N ILE A 55 -11.26 -4.17 -14.46
CA ILE A 55 -10.03 -3.81 -15.21
C ILE A 55 -8.97 -4.90 -15.00
N ALA A 56 -8.77 -5.34 -13.75
CA ALA A 56 -7.81 -6.37 -13.40
C ALA A 56 -8.03 -7.68 -14.19
N LYS A 57 -9.29 -8.12 -14.28
CA LYS A 57 -9.67 -9.31 -15.08
C LYS A 57 -9.26 -9.18 -16.55
N LYS A 58 -9.45 -7.99 -17.15
CA LYS A 58 -9.06 -7.73 -18.55
C LYS A 58 -7.53 -7.74 -18.74
N ASN A 59 -6.78 -7.30 -17.73
CA ASN A 59 -5.31 -7.21 -17.76
C ASN A 59 -4.60 -8.45 -17.20
N GLY A 60 -5.35 -9.47 -16.77
CA GLY A 60 -4.81 -10.74 -16.29
C GLY A 60 -4.10 -10.63 -14.93
N CYS A 61 -4.55 -9.73 -14.06
CA CYS A 61 -4.07 -9.59 -12.68
C CYS A 61 -5.22 -9.75 -11.66
N THR A 62 -4.88 -9.83 -10.38
CA THR A 62 -5.81 -10.08 -9.30
C THR A 62 -5.82 -8.96 -8.27
N LEU A 63 -7.01 -8.63 -7.77
CA LEU A 63 -7.20 -7.76 -6.63
C LEU A 63 -7.92 -8.54 -5.54
N ALA A 64 -7.54 -8.35 -4.27
CA ALA A 64 -8.16 -9.03 -3.14
C ALA A 64 -8.21 -8.14 -1.90
N VAL A 65 -9.14 -8.45 -1.01
CA VAL A 65 -9.20 -7.90 0.35
C VAL A 65 -9.15 -9.08 1.31
N GLU A 66 -8.30 -8.99 2.32
CA GLU A 66 -8.07 -10.04 3.30
C GLU A 66 -8.02 -9.43 4.71
N ASN A 67 -8.67 -10.05 5.67
CA ASN A 67 -8.65 -9.60 7.05
C ASN A 67 -7.71 -10.44 7.93
N ASP A 68 -7.28 -11.59 7.45
CA ASP A 68 -6.35 -12.46 8.17
C ASP A 68 -4.91 -12.17 7.79
N ILE A 69 -4.19 -11.43 8.63
CA ILE A 69 -2.80 -11.04 8.41
C ILE A 69 -1.85 -12.25 8.36
N SER A 70 -2.23 -13.42 8.89
CA SER A 70 -1.42 -14.63 8.81
C SER A 70 -1.24 -15.16 7.38
N LYS A 71 -2.11 -14.73 6.46
CA LYS A 71 -2.03 -15.04 5.03
C LYS A 71 -1.07 -14.17 4.23
N LEU A 72 -0.40 -13.22 4.88
CA LEU A 72 0.60 -12.35 4.25
C LEU A 72 1.86 -13.15 3.92
N LYS A 73 1.91 -13.77 2.74
CA LYS A 73 3.00 -14.62 2.25
C LYS A 73 3.20 -14.45 0.76
N ASP A 74 4.46 -14.59 0.31
CA ASP A 74 4.83 -14.59 -1.11
C ASP A 74 4.48 -13.30 -1.85
N PHE A 75 4.68 -12.15 -1.20
CA PHE A 75 4.57 -10.82 -1.80
C PHE A 75 5.94 -10.28 -2.17
N ASP A 76 5.99 -9.46 -3.23
CA ASP A 76 7.20 -8.75 -3.66
C ASP A 76 7.36 -7.42 -2.93
N VAL A 77 6.24 -6.77 -2.61
CA VAL A 77 6.17 -5.42 -2.03
C VAL A 77 5.19 -5.41 -0.86
N ILE A 78 5.57 -4.81 0.25
CA ILE A 78 4.68 -4.34 1.31
C ILE A 78 4.54 -2.82 1.18
N TYR A 79 3.30 -2.35 1.23
CA TYR A 79 2.94 -0.94 1.23
C TYR A 79 2.06 -0.64 2.44
N THR A 80 2.31 0.46 3.14
CA THR A 80 1.44 0.93 4.23
C THR A 80 1.23 2.43 4.19
N ASP A 81 0.28 2.90 4.97
CA ASP A 81 -0.05 4.30 5.20
C ASP A 81 -0.43 4.49 6.68
N THR A 82 -0.53 5.74 7.11
CA THR A 82 -1.00 6.06 8.47
C THR A 82 -2.38 5.45 8.75
N TRP A 83 -2.58 4.99 9.98
CA TRP A 83 -3.86 4.41 10.40
C TRP A 83 -4.99 5.43 10.56
N VAL A 84 -4.63 6.69 10.74
CA VAL A 84 -5.56 7.82 10.85
C VAL A 84 -5.25 8.79 9.73
N SER A 85 -6.19 8.94 8.81
CA SER A 85 -6.02 9.79 7.63
C SER A 85 -5.87 11.27 8.00
N MET A 86 -5.18 12.04 7.17
CA MET A 86 -5.06 13.49 7.34
C MET A 86 -6.45 14.14 7.40
N GLY A 87 -6.66 14.99 8.41
CA GLY A 87 -7.95 15.64 8.65
C GLY A 87 -8.90 14.86 9.56
N ASP A 88 -8.62 13.61 9.87
CA ASP A 88 -9.28 12.88 10.94
C ASP A 88 -8.58 13.17 12.28
N ASN A 89 -9.34 13.62 13.27
CA ASN A 89 -8.85 13.98 14.60
C ASN A 89 -8.91 12.80 15.59
N THR A 90 -9.16 11.59 15.12
CA THR A 90 -9.18 10.40 15.97
C THR A 90 -7.79 10.19 16.58
N PRO A 91 -7.67 10.12 17.93
CA PRO A 91 -6.38 9.89 18.56
C PRO A 91 -5.79 8.54 18.13
N LEU A 92 -4.53 8.50 17.71
CA LEU A 92 -3.83 7.28 17.26
C LEU A 92 -3.93 6.13 18.29
N ASP A 93 -3.85 6.44 19.59
CA ASP A 93 -3.95 5.42 20.63
C ASP A 93 -5.32 4.73 20.68
N THR A 94 -6.39 5.37 20.21
CA THR A 94 -7.73 4.77 20.18
C THR A 94 -7.83 3.69 19.10
N VAL A 95 -7.12 3.85 18.01
CA VAL A 95 -7.11 2.90 16.89
C VAL A 95 -6.00 1.85 17.03
N ARG A 96 -4.98 2.14 17.86
CA ARG A 96 -3.80 1.30 18.04
C ARG A 96 -4.14 -0.16 18.30
N LYS A 97 -5.06 -0.45 19.23
CA LYS A 97 -5.42 -1.84 19.58
C LYS A 97 -5.95 -2.62 18.36
N LYS A 98 -6.69 -1.95 17.49
CA LYS A 98 -7.28 -2.54 16.28
C LYS A 98 -6.23 -2.82 15.22
N TYR A 99 -5.31 -1.89 15.03
CA TYR A 99 -4.34 -1.94 13.92
C TYR A 99 -2.99 -2.57 14.29
N MET A 100 -2.67 -2.75 15.58
CA MET A 100 -1.37 -3.35 15.98
C MET A 100 -1.04 -4.69 15.33
N PRO A 101 -1.98 -5.61 15.06
CA PRO A 101 -1.68 -6.83 14.31
C PRO A 101 -1.20 -6.57 12.86
N TYR A 102 -1.48 -5.38 12.33
CA TYR A 102 -1.14 -4.95 10.97
C TYR A 102 0.06 -3.99 10.94
N GLN A 103 0.77 -3.82 12.07
CA GLN A 103 1.99 -3.02 12.10
C GLN A 103 3.07 -3.65 11.22
N ILE A 104 3.66 -2.86 10.34
CA ILE A 104 4.83 -3.29 9.55
C ILE A 104 6.06 -3.27 10.46
N ASN A 105 6.38 -4.42 11.01
CA ASN A 105 7.58 -4.70 11.78
C ASN A 105 8.44 -5.75 11.05
N GLN A 106 9.66 -6.01 11.52
CA GLN A 106 10.57 -6.92 10.85
C GLN A 106 9.99 -8.33 10.69
N ASN A 107 9.29 -8.85 11.70
CA ASN A 107 8.68 -10.17 11.62
C ASN A 107 7.65 -10.25 10.47
N LEU A 108 6.82 -9.22 10.31
CA LEU A 108 5.81 -9.17 9.26
C LEU A 108 6.45 -9.04 7.87
N VAL A 109 7.51 -8.24 7.75
CA VAL A 109 8.30 -8.12 6.51
C VAL A 109 8.92 -9.46 6.12
N ASP A 110 9.50 -10.18 7.08
CA ASP A 110 10.13 -11.49 6.82
C ASP A 110 9.07 -12.56 6.48
N GLN A 111 7.95 -12.57 7.18
CA GLN A 111 6.82 -13.46 6.88
C GLN A 111 6.27 -13.24 5.47
N SER A 112 6.19 -12.00 5.04
CA SER A 112 5.63 -11.63 3.72
C SER A 112 6.47 -12.10 2.54
N GLY A 113 7.79 -12.28 2.73
CA GLY A 113 8.76 -12.48 1.66
C GLY A 113 9.10 -11.22 0.86
N ALA A 114 8.56 -10.05 1.24
CA ALA A 114 8.73 -8.81 0.49
C ALA A 114 10.20 -8.39 0.38
N GLN A 115 10.54 -7.93 -0.82
CA GLN A 115 11.86 -7.38 -1.14
C GLN A 115 11.90 -5.87 -0.92
N ILE A 116 10.74 -5.21 -0.94
CA ILE A 116 10.57 -3.75 -0.89
C ILE A 116 9.49 -3.40 0.12
N VAL A 117 9.77 -2.36 0.93
CA VAL A 117 8.82 -1.72 1.84
C VAL A 117 8.58 -0.30 1.39
N MET A 118 7.32 0.10 1.29
CA MET A 118 6.84 1.42 0.83
C MET A 118 5.92 2.06 1.86
N HIS A 119 5.93 3.40 1.91
CA HIS A 119 5.05 4.22 2.73
C HIS A 119 4.91 5.60 2.10
N CYS A 120 3.69 6.04 1.85
CA CYS A 120 3.44 7.32 1.17
C CYS A 120 3.79 8.58 1.97
N LEU A 121 4.15 8.44 3.25
CA LEU A 121 4.45 9.54 4.18
C LEU A 121 3.28 10.56 4.34
N PRO A 122 3.18 11.22 5.53
CA PRO A 122 4.04 11.08 6.72
C PRO A 122 3.82 9.76 7.46
N ALA A 123 4.84 9.24 8.14
CA ALA A 123 4.77 8.00 8.92
C ALA A 123 4.73 8.29 10.43
N HIS A 124 3.97 7.49 11.19
CA HIS A 124 3.98 7.50 12.64
C HIS A 124 4.77 6.29 13.15
N ARG A 125 6.07 6.50 13.35
CA ARG A 125 7.00 5.47 13.80
C ARG A 125 6.55 4.82 15.11
N GLY A 126 6.59 3.49 15.17
CA GLY A 126 6.07 2.70 16.30
C GLY A 126 4.55 2.48 16.29
N TYR A 127 3.84 3.06 15.31
CA TYR A 127 2.44 2.76 15.03
C TYR A 127 2.33 1.86 13.79
N GLU A 128 2.07 2.38 12.60
CA GLU A 128 1.89 1.57 11.40
C GLU A 128 3.19 0.93 10.87
N ILE A 129 4.34 1.55 11.17
CA ILE A 129 5.66 1.06 10.77
C ILE A 129 6.67 1.26 11.89
N THR A 130 7.58 0.29 12.09
CA THR A 130 8.66 0.42 13.08
C THR A 130 9.86 1.17 12.48
N ASP A 131 10.71 1.77 13.36
CA ASP A 131 11.94 2.45 12.94
C ASP A 131 12.89 1.51 12.19
N GLU A 132 13.02 0.29 12.69
CA GLU A 132 13.87 -0.74 12.11
C GLU A 132 13.51 -1.03 10.65
N VAL A 133 12.22 -1.11 10.34
CA VAL A 133 11.73 -1.35 8.98
C VAL A 133 11.82 -0.09 8.13
N MET A 134 11.43 1.06 8.69
CA MET A 134 11.43 2.35 8.00
C MET A 134 12.82 2.74 7.50
N ASP A 135 13.85 2.50 8.33
CA ASP A 135 15.24 2.83 8.04
C ASP A 135 16.04 1.60 7.56
N GLY A 136 15.36 0.47 7.38
CA GLY A 136 15.96 -0.80 7.00
C GLY A 136 16.31 -0.91 5.51
N PRO A 137 17.09 -1.94 5.13
CA PRO A 137 17.63 -2.08 3.78
C PRO A 137 16.58 -2.39 2.71
N LYS A 138 15.37 -2.79 3.09
CA LYS A 138 14.25 -3.02 2.17
C LYS A 138 13.39 -1.79 1.96
N SER A 139 13.59 -0.73 2.74
CA SER A 139 12.80 0.50 2.66
C SER A 139 13.20 1.31 1.43
N VAL A 140 12.20 1.68 0.62
CA VAL A 140 12.35 2.60 -0.52
C VAL A 140 11.46 3.83 -0.34
N VAL A 141 11.10 4.12 0.90
CA VAL A 141 10.14 5.19 1.25
C VAL A 141 10.61 6.57 0.77
N PHE A 142 11.90 6.86 0.87
CA PHE A 142 12.43 8.14 0.42
C PHE A 142 12.55 8.23 -1.10
N ASP A 143 12.88 7.13 -1.78
CA ASP A 143 12.85 7.03 -3.25
C ASP A 143 11.39 7.22 -3.76
N GLU A 144 10.41 6.66 -3.07
CA GLU A 144 9.00 6.86 -3.37
C GLU A 144 8.61 8.33 -3.23
N ALA A 145 9.02 8.99 -2.14
CA ALA A 145 8.76 10.41 -1.91
C ALA A 145 9.38 11.29 -3.00
N GLU A 146 10.62 11.02 -3.41
CA GLU A 146 11.29 11.72 -4.50
C GLU A 146 10.56 11.53 -5.83
N ASN A 147 10.11 10.32 -6.14
CA ASN A 147 9.39 10.03 -7.38
C ASN A 147 8.10 10.83 -7.56
N ARG A 148 7.48 11.34 -6.49
CA ARG A 148 6.34 12.27 -6.59
C ARG A 148 6.70 13.51 -7.38
N LEU A 149 7.91 14.07 -7.19
CA LEU A 149 8.37 15.23 -7.95
C LEU A 149 8.41 14.90 -9.44
N HIS A 150 9.05 13.80 -9.81
CA HIS A 150 9.23 13.42 -11.21
C HIS A 150 7.90 13.14 -11.92
N ILE A 151 6.98 12.45 -11.28
CA ILE A 151 5.64 12.17 -11.82
C ILE A 151 4.84 13.46 -12.00
N HIS A 152 4.83 14.36 -11.01
CA HIS A 152 4.12 15.64 -11.13
C HIS A 152 4.70 16.51 -12.25
N MET A 153 6.03 16.55 -12.40
CA MET A 153 6.67 17.24 -13.52
C MET A 153 6.24 16.69 -14.88
N ALA A 154 6.19 15.36 -15.02
CA ALA A 154 5.76 14.70 -16.26
C ALA A 154 4.29 14.98 -16.57
N VAL A 155 3.40 14.94 -15.57
CA VAL A 155 1.97 15.26 -15.73
C VAL A 155 1.78 16.71 -16.15
N LEU A 156 2.45 17.66 -15.48
CA LEU A 156 2.38 19.07 -15.83
C LEU A 156 2.90 19.34 -17.25
N ALA A 157 4.05 18.78 -17.59
CA ALA A 157 4.61 18.92 -18.94
C ALA A 157 3.64 18.38 -20.01
N LYS A 158 2.97 17.27 -19.77
CA LYS A 158 1.98 16.72 -20.69
C LYS A 158 0.75 17.60 -20.84
N LEU A 159 0.25 18.17 -19.73
CA LEU A 159 -0.95 19.02 -19.74
C LEU A 159 -0.69 20.40 -20.40
N ILE A 160 0.52 20.95 -20.25
CA ILE A 160 0.88 22.25 -20.85
C ILE A 160 1.11 22.12 -22.37
N ASN A 161 1.58 20.96 -22.82
CA ASN A 161 1.90 20.70 -24.24
C ASN A 161 0.82 19.88 -24.96
N ALA A 162 -0.38 19.74 -24.38
CA ALA A 162 -1.49 18.98 -24.96
C ALA A 162 -2.39 19.79 -25.88
#